data_f43d1bd040f02b098e9588813fbbd484
#
_entry.id   f43d1bd040f02b098e9588813fbbd484
#
_cell.length_a   1.000
_cell.length_b   1.000
_cell.length_c   1.000
_cell.angle_alpha   90.00
_cell.angle_beta   90.00
_cell.angle_gamma   90.00
#
_symmetry.space_group_name_H-M   'P 1'
#
loop_
_entity.id
_entity.type
_entity.pdbx_description
1 polymer ?
#
loop_
_entity_poly.entity_id
_entity_poly.type
_entity_poly.pdbx_seq_one_letter_code
_entity_poly.pdbx_strand_id
1 'polypeptide(L)'
;MTGHPILLDTCAAIWLQAGSAFRPEGEAALQEAQRIGTQVLVSPITAWEIGLLVSKGRLVLSLPPLTWFDQLLELGVDLAPLTPDILIASSQLPGPPLRDPADRIVAATARAMRYRLITRDRPLLDFASSGQVEAIAC
;
A
#
# COMPACT_ATOMS: atom_id res chain seq x y z
N MET A 1 -10.95 3.01 11.13
CA MET A 1 -11.25 4.26 11.86
C MET A 1 -10.77 5.45 11.05
N THR A 2 -11.61 6.44 10.90
CA THR A 2 -11.38 7.55 9.97
C THR A 2 -10.13 8.39 10.28
N GLY A 3 -9.62 8.39 11.51
CA GLY A 3 -8.43 9.15 11.89
C GLY A 3 -7.10 8.46 11.61
N HIS A 4 -7.11 7.18 11.27
CA HIS A 4 -5.87 6.43 11.06
C HIS A 4 -5.29 6.72 9.69
N PRO A 5 -3.94 6.81 9.58
CA PRO A 5 -3.29 6.96 8.28
C PRO A 5 -3.61 5.82 7.33
N ILE A 6 -3.47 6.09 6.04
CA ILE A 6 -3.74 5.14 4.98
C ILE A 6 -2.43 4.66 4.39
N LEU A 7 -2.29 3.34 4.23
CA LEU A 7 -1.19 2.72 3.51
C LEU A 7 -1.72 2.19 2.17
N LEU A 8 -1.09 2.62 1.08
CA LEU A 8 -1.38 2.11 -0.25
C LEU A 8 -0.54 0.86 -0.50
N ASP A 9 -1.16 -0.21 -1.00
CA ASP A 9 -0.36 -1.30 -1.55
C ASP A 9 0.21 -0.89 -2.92
N THR A 10 1.01 -1.74 -3.54
CA THR A 10 1.65 -1.40 -4.81
C THR A 10 0.63 -1.13 -5.92
N CYS A 11 -0.42 -1.94 -6.02
CA CYS A 11 -1.46 -1.71 -7.03
C CYS A 11 -2.18 -0.39 -6.83
N ALA A 12 -2.53 -0.06 -5.59
CA ALA A 12 -3.19 1.21 -5.26
C ALA A 12 -2.28 2.39 -5.58
N ALA A 13 -0.97 2.28 -5.30
CA ALA A 13 0.00 3.32 -5.63
C ALA A 13 0.10 3.53 -7.14
N ILE A 14 0.13 2.46 -7.93
CA ILE A 14 0.15 2.54 -9.40
C ILE A 14 -1.10 3.25 -9.91
N TRP A 15 -2.26 2.88 -9.38
CA TRP A 15 -3.53 3.47 -9.81
C TRP A 15 -3.63 4.95 -9.44
N LEU A 16 -3.18 5.32 -8.24
CA LEU A 16 -3.17 6.72 -7.81
C LEU A 16 -2.27 7.57 -8.73
N GLN A 17 -1.06 7.11 -9.00
CA GLN A 17 -0.11 7.81 -9.86
C GLN A 17 -0.62 7.93 -11.29
N ALA A 18 -1.34 6.92 -11.78
CA ALA A 18 -1.91 6.93 -13.12
C ALA A 18 -3.16 7.81 -13.24
N GLY A 19 -3.70 8.30 -12.12
CA GLY A 19 -4.96 9.04 -12.12
C GLY A 19 -6.17 8.17 -12.43
N SER A 20 -6.06 6.86 -12.24
CA SER A 20 -7.15 5.92 -12.49
C SER A 20 -8.24 6.04 -11.43
N ALA A 21 -9.48 5.74 -11.81
CA ALA A 21 -10.61 5.79 -10.88
C ALA A 21 -10.51 4.65 -9.87
N PHE A 22 -10.69 4.98 -8.60
CA PHE A 22 -10.83 4.01 -7.52
C PHE A 22 -12.30 3.63 -7.35
N ARG A 23 -12.54 2.52 -6.65
CA ARG A 23 -13.89 2.23 -6.18
C ARG A 23 -14.35 3.32 -5.21
N PRO A 24 -15.70 3.52 -5.07
CA PRO A 24 -16.22 4.59 -4.20
C PRO A 24 -15.64 4.59 -2.79
N GLU A 25 -15.43 3.41 -2.19
CA GLU A 25 -14.90 3.30 -0.83
C GLU A 25 -13.47 3.81 -0.74
N GLY A 26 -12.62 3.45 -1.70
CA GLY A 26 -11.23 3.91 -1.76
C GLY A 26 -11.14 5.40 -2.05
N GLU A 27 -11.93 5.88 -3.00
CA GLU A 27 -11.99 7.30 -3.32
C GLU A 27 -12.44 8.12 -2.11
N ALA A 28 -13.49 7.68 -1.43
CA ALA A 28 -14.00 8.39 -0.25
C ALA A 28 -12.96 8.43 0.88
N ALA A 29 -12.21 7.34 1.09
CA ALA A 29 -11.17 7.30 2.11
C ALA A 29 -10.04 8.27 1.82
N LEU A 30 -9.60 8.36 0.55
CA LEU A 30 -8.55 9.30 0.14
C LEU A 30 -9.00 10.75 0.27
N GLN A 31 -10.23 11.05 -0.15
CA GLN A 31 -10.79 12.39 -0.01
C GLN A 31 -10.91 12.79 1.45
N GLU A 32 -11.37 11.90 2.30
CA GLU A 32 -11.49 12.15 3.74
C GLU A 32 -10.12 12.39 4.36
N ALA A 33 -9.11 11.58 4.01
CA ALA A 33 -7.75 11.77 4.49
C ALA A 33 -7.20 13.15 4.12
N GLN A 34 -7.43 13.59 2.88
CA GLN A 34 -7.03 14.92 2.44
C GLN A 34 -7.75 16.00 3.23
N ARG A 35 -9.07 15.85 3.45
CA ARG A 35 -9.88 16.83 4.15
C ARG A 35 -9.46 17.02 5.60
N ILE A 36 -9.13 15.94 6.31
CA ILE A 36 -8.78 16.01 7.73
C ILE A 36 -7.27 16.05 7.97
N GLY A 37 -6.45 16.01 6.93
CA GLY A 37 -4.99 16.06 7.04
C GLY A 37 -4.34 14.77 7.51
N THR A 38 -4.99 13.63 7.34
CA THR A 38 -4.41 12.33 7.67
C THR A 38 -3.44 11.90 6.59
N GLN A 39 -2.31 11.29 6.99
CA GLN A 39 -1.29 10.84 6.05
C GLN A 39 -1.78 9.74 5.14
N VAL A 40 -1.32 9.78 3.88
CA VAL A 40 -1.37 8.68 2.93
C VAL A 40 0.06 8.26 2.69
N LEU A 41 0.36 6.97 2.87
CA LEU A 41 1.72 6.46 2.85
C LEU A 41 1.87 5.31 1.87
N VAL A 42 3.11 5.06 1.46
CA VAL A 42 3.49 3.91 0.64
C VAL A 42 4.74 3.29 1.24
N SER A 43 4.82 1.97 1.23
CA SER A 43 6.00 1.27 1.73
C SER A 43 7.18 1.41 0.76
N PRO A 44 8.42 1.53 1.26
CA PRO A 44 9.60 1.39 0.39
C PRO A 44 9.65 0.09 -0.40
N ILE A 45 8.98 -0.97 0.06
CA ILE A 45 8.90 -2.23 -0.69
C ILE A 45 8.18 -2.06 -2.03
N THR A 46 7.31 -1.07 -2.15
CA THR A 46 6.69 -0.74 -3.42
C THR A 46 7.73 -0.33 -4.47
N ALA A 47 8.78 0.39 -4.07
CA ALA A 47 9.87 0.72 -5.00
C ALA A 47 10.56 -0.54 -5.52
N TRP A 48 10.80 -1.53 -4.66
CA TRP A 48 11.34 -2.82 -5.07
C TRP A 48 10.42 -3.55 -6.05
N GLU A 49 9.13 -3.59 -5.76
CA GLU A 49 8.15 -4.24 -6.64
C GLU A 49 8.06 -3.55 -8.00
N ILE A 50 8.02 -2.23 -8.01
CA ILE A 50 7.97 -1.45 -9.27
C ILE A 50 9.20 -1.77 -10.13
N GLY A 51 10.39 -1.73 -9.53
CA GLY A 51 11.62 -2.07 -10.25
C GLY A 51 11.59 -3.49 -10.81
N LEU A 52 11.10 -4.44 -10.01
CA LEU A 52 11.00 -5.84 -10.43
C LEU A 52 9.99 -6.02 -11.57
N LEU A 53 8.80 -5.41 -11.46
CA LEU A 53 7.77 -5.50 -12.49
C LEU A 53 8.25 -4.91 -13.83
N VAL A 54 8.94 -3.77 -13.79
CA VAL A 54 9.50 -3.14 -14.99
C VAL A 54 10.57 -4.03 -15.61
N SER A 55 11.47 -4.58 -14.80
CA SER A 55 12.54 -5.44 -15.29
C SER A 55 12.03 -6.72 -15.94
N LYS A 56 10.89 -7.22 -15.49
CA LYS A 56 10.24 -8.42 -16.04
C LYS A 56 9.29 -8.11 -17.21
N GLY A 57 9.16 -6.86 -17.61
CA GLY A 57 8.26 -6.45 -18.68
C GLY A 57 6.78 -6.55 -18.33
N ARG A 58 6.43 -6.63 -17.03
CA ARG A 58 5.04 -6.73 -16.56
C ARG A 58 4.41 -5.39 -16.27
N LEU A 59 5.21 -4.33 -16.22
CA LEU A 59 4.76 -2.97 -16.04
C LEU A 59 5.54 -2.08 -16.97
N VAL A 60 4.83 -1.25 -17.73
CA VAL A 60 5.45 -0.25 -18.62
C VAL A 60 5.19 1.12 -18.03
N LEU A 61 6.26 1.85 -17.72
CA LEU A 61 6.20 3.21 -17.23
C LEU A 61 6.77 4.15 -18.29
N SER A 62 6.22 5.36 -18.37
CA SER A 62 6.75 6.41 -19.25
C SER A 62 8.00 7.08 -18.67
N LEU A 63 8.34 6.79 -17.41
CA LEU A 63 9.47 7.34 -16.68
C LEU A 63 10.32 6.22 -16.10
N PRO A 64 11.62 6.46 -15.82
CA PRO A 64 12.40 5.52 -15.04
C PRO A 64 11.73 5.24 -13.68
N PRO A 65 11.85 4.03 -13.14
CA PRO A 65 11.14 3.67 -11.89
C PRO A 65 11.40 4.62 -10.72
N LEU A 66 12.64 5.04 -10.52
CA LEU A 66 12.95 5.97 -9.42
C LEU A 66 12.26 7.32 -9.61
N THR A 67 12.28 7.86 -10.83
CA THR A 67 11.59 9.11 -11.13
C THR A 67 10.08 8.97 -10.91
N TRP A 68 9.50 7.85 -11.33
CA TRP A 68 8.11 7.53 -11.09
C TRP A 68 7.78 7.53 -9.59
N PHE A 69 8.62 6.88 -8.82
CA PHE A 69 8.41 6.78 -7.37
C PHE A 69 8.54 8.15 -6.68
N ASP A 70 9.53 8.93 -7.08
CA ASP A 70 9.72 10.29 -6.55
C ASP A 70 8.52 11.18 -6.86
N GLN A 71 7.92 11.05 -8.03
CA GLN A 71 6.72 11.80 -8.38
C GLN A 71 5.52 11.38 -7.55
N LEU A 72 5.41 10.10 -7.19
CA LEU A 72 4.38 9.64 -6.27
C LEU A 72 4.49 10.37 -4.92
N LEU A 73 5.71 10.50 -4.40
CA LEU A 73 5.95 11.23 -3.16
C LEU A 73 5.62 12.71 -3.30
N GLU A 74 5.85 13.30 -4.46
CA GLU A 74 5.51 14.70 -4.72
C GLU A 74 4.01 14.97 -4.73
N LEU A 75 3.19 13.93 -4.92
CA LEU A 75 1.73 14.06 -4.80
C LEU A 75 1.28 14.21 -3.35
N GLY A 76 2.19 14.14 -2.39
CA GLY A 76 1.88 14.20 -0.97
C GLY A 76 1.79 12.84 -0.29
N VAL A 77 2.21 11.78 -0.98
CA VAL A 77 2.30 10.45 -0.38
C VAL A 77 3.62 10.35 0.37
N ASP A 78 3.57 9.93 1.63
CA ASP A 78 4.75 9.79 2.47
C ASP A 78 5.28 8.36 2.44
N LEU A 79 6.58 8.19 2.77
CA LEU A 79 7.15 6.87 2.96
C LEU A 79 6.75 6.29 4.31
N ALA A 80 6.25 5.07 4.31
CA ALA A 80 5.99 4.33 5.52
C ALA A 80 7.32 3.81 6.10
N PRO A 81 7.38 3.59 7.43
CA PRO A 81 8.56 2.94 8.00
C PRO A 81 8.71 1.51 7.53
N LEU A 82 9.96 1.08 7.35
CA LEU A 82 10.31 -0.30 7.01
C LEU A 82 11.47 -0.72 7.91
N THR A 83 11.12 -1.02 9.15
CA THR A 83 12.08 -1.32 10.22
C THR A 83 12.32 -2.82 10.33
N PRO A 84 13.43 -3.26 10.97
CA PRO A 84 13.71 -4.69 11.13
C PRO A 84 12.60 -5.47 11.82
N ASP A 85 11.94 -4.89 12.81
CA ASP A 85 10.83 -5.55 13.51
C ASP A 85 9.62 -5.78 12.59
N ILE A 86 9.31 -4.83 11.72
CA ILE A 86 8.26 -5.01 10.71
C ILE A 86 8.64 -6.12 9.73
N LEU A 87 9.89 -6.11 9.27
CA LEU A 87 10.38 -7.15 8.35
C LEU A 87 10.30 -8.54 8.98
N ILE A 88 10.72 -8.68 10.22
CA ILE A 88 10.63 -9.95 10.94
C ILE A 88 9.16 -10.36 11.12
N ALA A 89 8.31 -9.42 11.53
CA ALA A 89 6.89 -9.69 11.73
C ALA A 89 6.20 -10.15 10.44
N SER A 90 6.69 -9.75 9.27
CA SER A 90 6.11 -10.13 7.99
C SER A 90 6.14 -11.65 7.73
N SER A 91 7.04 -12.38 8.38
CA SER A 91 7.13 -13.84 8.27
C SER A 91 6.35 -14.56 9.37
N GLN A 92 5.74 -13.85 10.30
CA GLN A 92 5.06 -14.38 11.48
C GLN A 92 3.63 -13.87 11.63
N LEU A 93 3.00 -13.48 10.52
CA LEU A 93 1.66 -12.91 10.56
C LEU A 93 0.62 -13.97 10.97
N PRO A 94 -0.30 -13.63 11.89
CA PRO A 94 -1.42 -14.50 12.22
C PRO A 94 -2.49 -14.47 11.12
N GLY A 95 -3.34 -15.47 11.08
CA GLY A 95 -4.47 -15.53 10.16
C GLY A 95 -4.16 -16.21 8.84
N PRO A 96 -4.95 -15.95 7.79
CA PRO A 96 -4.75 -16.58 6.49
C PRO A 96 -3.37 -16.29 5.94
N PRO A 97 -2.66 -17.29 5.37
CA PRO A 97 -1.31 -17.08 4.89
C PRO A 97 -1.29 -16.19 3.64
N LEU A 98 -0.34 -15.26 3.62
CA LEU A 98 -0.01 -14.46 2.45
C LEU A 98 1.24 -15.05 1.81
N ARG A 99 1.19 -15.37 0.51
CA ARG A 99 2.30 -16.00 -0.19
C ARG A 99 3.31 -14.99 -0.71
N ASP A 100 2.81 -13.86 -1.20
CA ASP A 100 3.64 -12.82 -1.79
C ASP A 100 4.45 -12.11 -0.70
N PRO A 101 5.79 -12.09 -0.80
CA PRO A 101 6.61 -11.43 0.24
C PRO A 101 6.32 -9.95 0.41
N ALA A 102 6.06 -9.23 -0.68
CA ALA A 102 5.76 -7.80 -0.60
C ALA A 102 4.42 -7.56 0.08
N ASP A 103 3.41 -8.39 -0.20
CA ASP A 103 2.11 -8.32 0.47
C ASP A 103 2.26 -8.56 1.97
N ARG A 104 3.12 -9.52 2.37
CA ARG A 104 3.39 -9.77 3.78
C ARG A 104 4.00 -8.56 4.47
N ILE A 105 4.92 -7.87 3.80
CA ILE A 105 5.57 -6.67 4.34
C ILE A 105 4.55 -5.53 4.46
N VAL A 106 3.71 -5.33 3.46
CA VAL A 106 2.66 -4.31 3.51
C VAL A 106 1.68 -4.61 4.64
N ALA A 107 1.23 -5.86 4.77
CA ALA A 107 0.32 -6.26 5.84
C ALA A 107 0.94 -6.09 7.23
N ALA A 108 2.21 -6.47 7.41
CA ALA A 108 2.92 -6.31 8.66
C ALA A 108 3.07 -4.83 9.04
N THR A 109 3.35 -3.98 8.07
CA THR A 109 3.44 -2.53 8.29
C THR A 109 2.10 -1.96 8.75
N ALA A 110 1.03 -2.28 8.04
CA ALA A 110 -0.31 -1.80 8.38
C ALA A 110 -0.72 -2.26 9.78
N ARG A 111 -0.43 -3.51 10.12
CA ARG A 111 -0.75 -4.06 11.43
C ARG A 111 0.05 -3.39 12.55
N ALA A 112 1.35 -3.24 12.38
CA ALA A 112 2.23 -2.66 13.39
C ALA A 112 1.93 -1.19 13.64
N MET A 113 1.65 -0.45 12.58
CA MET A 113 1.46 1.01 12.62
C MET A 113 -0.02 1.41 12.72
N ARG A 114 -0.93 0.45 12.69
CA ARG A 114 -2.38 0.67 12.67
C ARG A 114 -2.82 1.54 11.51
N TYR A 115 -2.23 1.31 10.35
CA TYR A 115 -2.67 1.96 9.12
C TYR A 115 -3.89 1.25 8.56
N ARG A 116 -4.76 2.01 7.90
CA ARG A 116 -5.82 1.45 7.05
C ARG A 116 -5.20 1.13 5.70
N LEU A 117 -5.43 -0.07 5.19
CA LEU A 117 -4.83 -0.52 3.95
C LEU A 117 -5.81 -0.31 2.80
N ILE A 118 -5.37 0.38 1.74
CA ILE A 118 -6.12 0.43 0.49
C ILE A 118 -5.51 -0.56 -0.48
N THR A 119 -6.30 -1.51 -0.92
CA THR A 119 -5.88 -2.60 -1.82
C THR A 119 -7.05 -3.12 -2.63
N ARG A 120 -6.77 -3.74 -3.78
CA ARG A 120 -7.73 -4.57 -4.51
C ARG A 120 -7.30 -6.02 -4.55
N ASP A 121 -6.19 -6.34 -3.93
CA ASP A 121 -5.65 -7.69 -3.91
C ASP A 121 -6.49 -8.59 -3.01
N ARG A 122 -7.01 -9.69 -3.57
CA ARG A 122 -7.90 -10.57 -2.83
C ARG A 122 -7.24 -11.18 -1.59
N PRO A 123 -6.01 -11.72 -1.67
CA PRO A 123 -5.35 -12.24 -0.47
C PRO A 123 -5.21 -11.21 0.64
N LEU A 124 -4.88 -9.95 0.33
CA LEU A 124 -4.80 -8.89 1.35
C LEU A 124 -6.18 -8.56 1.94
N LEU A 125 -7.22 -8.50 1.11
CA LEU A 125 -8.59 -8.28 1.60
C LEU A 125 -9.05 -9.43 2.51
N ASP A 126 -8.74 -10.67 2.15
CA ASP A 126 -9.06 -11.84 2.97
C ASP A 126 -8.30 -11.82 4.29
N PHE A 127 -7.03 -11.44 4.26
CA PHE A 127 -6.23 -11.27 5.48
C PHE A 127 -6.87 -10.22 6.41
N ALA A 128 -7.29 -9.09 5.85
CA ALA A 128 -7.93 -8.02 6.60
C ALA A 128 -9.26 -8.47 7.20
N SER A 129 -10.03 -9.29 6.49
CA SER A 129 -11.33 -9.76 6.97
C SER A 129 -11.20 -10.68 8.18
N SER A 130 -10.01 -11.20 8.47
CA SER A 130 -9.73 -11.97 9.69
C SER A 130 -9.56 -11.08 10.93
N GLY A 131 -9.60 -9.75 10.79
CA GLY A 131 -9.52 -8.80 11.90
C GLY A 131 -8.11 -8.29 12.17
N GLN A 132 -7.12 -8.65 11.37
CA GLN A 132 -5.72 -8.29 11.63
C GLN A 132 -5.40 -6.85 11.24
N VAL A 133 -6.03 -6.33 10.19
CA VAL A 133 -5.90 -4.95 9.73
C VAL A 133 -7.26 -4.48 9.22
N GLU A 134 -7.44 -3.16 9.11
CA GLU A 134 -8.59 -2.60 8.41
C GLU A 134 -8.20 -2.36 6.96
N ALA A 135 -8.97 -2.88 6.02
CA ALA A 135 -8.72 -2.70 4.60
C ALA A 135 -9.92 -2.09 3.89
N ILE A 136 -9.62 -1.31 2.86
CA ILE A 136 -10.59 -0.63 2.01
C ILE A 136 -10.30 -1.08 0.58
N ALA A 137 -11.32 -1.61 -0.10
CA ALA A 137 -11.18 -2.02 -1.50
C ALA A 137 -11.07 -0.80 -2.41
N CYS A 138 -10.19 -0.85 -3.39
CA CYS A 138 -10.03 0.23 -4.38
C CYS A 138 -10.35 -0.19 -5.82
#